data_109cf91963e2b8793c381fad2f118b63
#
_entry.id   109cf91963e2b8793c381fad2f118b63
#
_cell.length_a   1.000
_cell.length_b   1.000
_cell.length_c   1.000
_cell.angle_alpha   90.00
_cell.angle_beta   90.00
_cell.angle_gamma   90.00
#
_symmetry.space_group_name_H-M   'P 1'
#
loop_
_entity.id
_entity.type
_entity.pdbx_description
1 polymer ?
#
loop_
_entity_poly.entity_id
_entity_poly.type
_entity_poly.pdbx_seq_one_letter_code
_entity_poly.pdbx_strand_id
1 'polypeptide(L)'
;MSIFRREFLKLATSGAAGAAATTLITPGAQAYAAPMPGAGSNSVFDVRQYGAKGDGSTIDTPAINKAIEAASASGGGTVRFPAGTYACYSIRLKSNVALYLDQGSTILAASVPEGFRGGYDAPEPKQPWEAYQDFGHNHWHNSLIWGEGLQNIAILGPGLIWGKGLVRSGSEKDLPGKGNKSIALKNCHNVILRDFSILKGGWFGILATGVDNLTIDNLKIDTDRDGMDLDCCRNVRVSNCSVNSPYDDGICPKSSFALGYARATENVTITNCYVTGAYEVGATLDGSWKRWGPDGKVKNPTGRIKCGTESNGGFKNITISNCVFDGCRGFALESVDGAILEDITFTGVTMRDCQNTPIFLRLGRRMRGPEGVPVGRLKRIIISNVVSYNCLAKQSGGGIISGIPGYPIEDVQIHDLYMEHQGGGTKEMAARVVEEQETGYPEPYRLGEMPCSGFFVRHVKNIEFSNVEIASAQPDERPVFSLNNVSGAEFYRIKTPKGLPTPVFALNKVDDVRVSACRNVQDIHIESVDQKTI
;
A
#
# COMPACT_ATOMS: atom_id res chain seq x y z
N MET A 1 22.68 36.25 -16.67
CA MET A 1 22.06 35.63 -15.50
C MET A 1 23.10 35.31 -14.43
N SER A 2 23.72 36.30 -13.83
CA SER A 2 24.72 36.08 -12.76
C SER A 2 24.91 37.36 -11.91
N ILE A 3 23.85 37.83 -11.28
CA ILE A 3 23.91 39.02 -10.38
C ILE A 3 23.24 38.75 -9.03
N PHE A 4 22.47 37.69 -8.84
CA PHE A 4 21.73 37.47 -7.58
C PHE A 4 22.47 36.67 -6.48
N ARG A 5 23.70 36.20 -6.70
CA ARG A 5 24.44 35.38 -5.72
C ARG A 5 25.42 36.17 -4.84
N ARG A 6 25.72 37.45 -5.17
CA ARG A 6 26.70 38.27 -4.42
C ARG A 6 26.11 39.20 -3.36
N GLU A 7 24.82 39.47 -3.39
CA GLU A 7 24.16 40.36 -2.43
C GLU A 7 23.69 39.61 -1.17
N PHE A 8 23.44 38.32 -1.21
CA PHE A 8 23.00 37.53 -0.06
C PHE A 8 24.08 37.32 1.02
N LEU A 9 25.38 37.38 0.64
CA LEU A 9 26.50 37.15 1.55
C LEU A 9 27.02 38.43 2.26
N LYS A 10 26.51 39.62 1.93
CA LYS A 10 26.89 40.88 2.56
C LYS A 10 25.99 41.31 3.71
N LEU A 11 24.88 40.62 3.98
CA LEU A 11 23.94 40.96 5.05
C LEU A 11 24.18 40.19 6.37
N ALA A 12 25.18 39.35 6.44
CA ALA A 12 25.45 38.51 7.61
C ALA A 12 26.54 39.01 8.56
N THR A 13 27.13 40.21 8.33
CA THR A 13 28.26 40.67 9.14
C THR A 13 28.19 42.15 9.54
N SER A 14 27.04 42.65 10.00
CA SER A 14 27.07 43.91 10.76
C SER A 14 25.75 44.13 11.52
N GLY A 15 25.80 44.17 12.84
CA GLY A 15 24.68 44.68 13.64
C GLY A 15 24.52 44.12 15.04
N ALA A 16 25.54 44.26 15.87
CA ALA A 16 25.33 44.23 17.31
C ALA A 16 25.15 45.70 17.79
N ALA A 17 23.95 46.10 18.13
CA ALA A 17 23.68 47.20 19.07
C ALA A 17 22.17 47.28 19.36
N GLY A 18 21.84 47.38 20.62
CA GLY A 18 20.56 47.24 21.26
C GLY A 18 19.43 48.16 20.83
N ALA A 19 18.23 47.69 21.02
CA ALA A 19 17.05 48.48 21.26
C ALA A 19 16.03 47.66 22.08
N ALA A 20 15.58 48.24 23.16
CA ALA A 20 14.53 47.74 24.03
C ALA A 20 13.21 47.62 23.25
N ALA A 21 12.58 46.47 23.24
CA ALA A 21 11.25 46.26 22.70
C ALA A 21 10.28 45.93 23.85
N THR A 22 9.30 46.74 23.99
CA THR A 22 8.11 46.60 24.83
C THR A 22 7.33 45.32 24.47
N THR A 23 7.13 44.47 25.46
CA THR A 23 6.34 43.24 25.41
C THR A 23 4.85 43.57 25.27
N LEU A 24 4.26 43.12 24.15
CA LEU A 24 2.83 42.83 24.06
C LEU A 24 2.61 41.36 24.38
N ILE A 25 2.05 41.10 25.55
CA ILE A 25 1.69 39.75 26.00
C ILE A 25 0.36 39.39 25.36
N THR A 26 0.38 38.37 24.43
CA THR A 26 -0.81 37.63 24.06
C THR A 26 -0.83 36.32 24.86
N PRO A 27 -1.93 35.97 25.56
CA PRO A 27 -2.00 34.72 26.31
C PRO A 27 -2.38 33.60 25.35
N GLY A 28 -1.59 32.50 25.30
CA GLY A 28 -2.03 31.27 24.70
C GLY A 28 -1.07 30.50 23.76
N ALA A 29 0.22 30.52 24.08
CA ALA A 29 1.10 29.47 23.50
C ALA A 29 1.98 28.92 24.64
N GLN A 30 1.54 27.82 25.25
CA GLN A 30 2.44 27.02 26.06
C GLN A 30 3.49 26.40 25.13
N ALA A 31 4.69 26.99 25.12
CA ALA A 31 5.86 26.36 24.55
C ALA A 31 6.17 25.12 25.40
N TYR A 32 5.93 23.93 24.86
CA TYR A 32 6.49 22.70 25.40
C TYR A 32 8.01 22.79 25.22
N ALA A 33 8.71 23.27 26.21
CA ALA A 33 10.14 23.06 26.32
C ALA A 33 10.32 21.56 26.59
N ALA A 34 10.82 20.81 25.62
CA ALA A 34 11.26 19.43 25.84
C ALA A 34 12.34 19.46 26.93
N PRO A 35 12.26 18.61 27.97
CA PRO A 35 13.30 18.53 28.97
C PRO A 35 14.60 18.07 28.30
N MET A 36 15.65 18.85 28.44
CA MET A 36 17.01 18.45 28.03
C MET A 36 17.40 17.22 28.85
N PRO A 37 17.87 16.13 28.23
CA PRO A 37 18.32 14.95 28.99
C PRO A 37 19.50 15.36 29.88
N GLY A 38 19.38 15.09 31.17
CA GLY A 38 20.48 15.23 32.10
C GLY A 38 21.65 14.31 31.69
N ALA A 39 22.85 14.83 31.64
CA ALA A 39 24.05 14.08 31.36
C ALA A 39 24.22 12.96 32.39
N GLY A 40 24.13 11.67 31.97
CA GLY A 40 24.52 10.55 32.83
C GLY A 40 23.62 9.32 32.89
N SER A 41 22.51 9.22 32.14
CA SER A 41 21.74 7.97 32.09
C SER A 41 22.23 7.07 30.93
N ASN A 42 22.43 5.78 31.22
CA ASN A 42 22.65 4.77 30.18
C ASN A 42 21.47 4.80 29.21
N SER A 43 21.68 5.29 27.99
CA SER A 43 20.66 5.37 26.96
C SER A 43 20.44 4.01 26.23
N VAL A 44 21.22 2.98 26.57
CA VAL A 44 21.19 1.65 25.96
C VAL A 44 20.92 0.58 27.01
N PHE A 45 19.88 -0.22 26.78
CA PHE A 45 19.39 -1.29 27.64
C PHE A 45 19.54 -2.62 26.89
N ASP A 46 20.62 -3.36 27.15
CA ASP A 46 20.86 -4.67 26.54
C ASP A 46 19.92 -5.72 27.15
N VAL A 47 19.09 -6.38 26.34
CA VAL A 47 18.08 -7.35 26.80
C VAL A 47 18.69 -8.50 27.60
N ARG A 48 19.96 -8.86 27.36
CA ARG A 48 20.68 -9.90 28.09
C ARG A 48 20.94 -9.50 29.56
N GLN A 49 21.13 -8.22 29.82
CA GLN A 49 21.30 -7.71 31.19
C GLN A 49 20.01 -7.84 32.02
N TYR A 50 18.86 -8.00 31.34
CA TYR A 50 17.55 -8.23 31.95
C TYR A 50 17.15 -9.71 31.99
N GLY A 51 18.04 -10.61 31.53
CA GLY A 51 17.88 -12.06 31.63
C GLY A 51 17.52 -12.76 30.32
N ALA A 52 17.45 -12.07 29.21
CA ALA A 52 17.20 -12.70 27.90
C ALA A 52 18.38 -13.61 27.53
N LYS A 53 18.06 -14.80 27.00
CA LYS A 53 19.05 -15.82 26.64
C LYS A 53 19.46 -15.71 25.17
N GLY A 54 18.51 -15.46 24.29
CA GLY A 54 18.76 -15.42 22.84
C GLY A 54 19.21 -16.77 22.26
N ASP A 55 18.75 -17.88 22.84
CA ASP A 55 19.09 -19.25 22.47
C ASP A 55 18.08 -19.92 21.52
N GLY A 56 17.01 -19.22 21.16
CA GLY A 56 15.95 -19.69 20.26
C GLY A 56 14.91 -20.63 20.91
N SER A 57 15.07 -20.97 22.18
CA SER A 57 14.20 -21.91 22.90
C SER A 57 13.60 -21.32 24.16
N THR A 58 14.39 -20.57 24.94
CA THR A 58 13.91 -19.87 26.14
C THR A 58 12.97 -18.75 25.75
N ILE A 59 11.82 -18.65 26.44
CA ILE A 59 10.90 -17.51 26.22
C ILE A 59 11.48 -16.25 26.84
N ASP A 60 11.99 -15.35 26.00
CA ASP A 60 12.67 -14.13 26.39
C ASP A 60 11.74 -12.92 26.61
N THR A 61 10.44 -13.07 26.31
CA THR A 61 9.44 -11.97 26.43
C THR A 61 9.49 -11.24 27.77
N PRO A 62 9.55 -11.92 28.94
CA PRO A 62 9.58 -11.22 30.23
C PRO A 62 10.81 -10.33 30.39
N ALA A 63 11.98 -10.83 29.96
CA ALA A 63 13.25 -10.10 30.06
C ALA A 63 13.25 -8.87 29.12
N ILE A 64 12.75 -9.05 27.91
CA ILE A 64 12.66 -7.98 26.91
C ILE A 64 11.68 -6.89 27.38
N ASN A 65 10.48 -7.25 27.81
CA ASN A 65 9.51 -6.28 28.33
C ASN A 65 10.06 -5.53 29.56
N LYS A 66 10.80 -6.21 30.43
CA LYS A 66 11.50 -5.58 31.57
C LYS A 66 12.54 -4.54 31.10
N ALA A 67 13.30 -4.83 30.05
CA ALA A 67 14.24 -3.88 29.46
C ALA A 67 13.53 -2.65 28.87
N ILE A 68 12.40 -2.87 28.19
CA ILE A 68 11.56 -1.79 27.62
C ILE A 68 10.97 -0.92 28.75
N GLU A 69 10.49 -1.53 29.82
CA GLU A 69 9.97 -0.81 31.00
C GLU A 69 11.06 0.01 31.68
N ALA A 70 12.27 -0.52 31.85
CA ALA A 70 13.41 0.20 32.40
C ALA A 70 13.82 1.39 31.52
N ALA A 71 13.86 1.21 30.20
CA ALA A 71 14.12 2.30 29.26
C ALA A 71 13.05 3.41 29.37
N SER A 72 11.78 3.03 29.40
CA SER A 72 10.67 3.96 29.55
C SER A 72 10.71 4.72 30.89
N ALA A 73 11.00 4.02 31.97
CA ALA A 73 11.09 4.62 33.32
C ALA A 73 12.25 5.61 33.45
N SER A 74 13.31 5.46 32.65
CA SER A 74 14.43 6.41 32.59
C SER A 74 14.18 7.62 31.67
N GLY A 75 12.96 7.75 31.12
CA GLY A 75 12.59 8.85 30.21
C GLY A 75 12.74 8.51 28.73
N GLY A 76 13.22 7.30 28.41
CA GLY A 76 13.43 6.81 27.05
C GLY A 76 14.80 6.17 26.85
N GLY A 77 15.04 5.63 25.66
CA GLY A 77 16.32 5.03 25.29
C GLY A 77 16.21 3.91 24.28
N THR A 78 17.32 3.24 24.04
CA THR A 78 17.43 2.14 23.08
C THR A 78 17.51 0.80 23.78
N VAL A 79 16.57 -0.08 23.52
CA VAL A 79 16.61 -1.49 23.93
C VAL A 79 17.32 -2.28 22.84
N ARG A 80 18.51 -2.78 23.16
CA ARG A 80 19.40 -3.45 22.19
C ARG A 80 19.25 -4.96 22.27
N PHE A 81 19.15 -5.58 21.10
CA PHE A 81 19.16 -7.03 20.89
C PHE A 81 20.49 -7.47 20.26
N PRO A 82 21.47 -7.93 21.02
CA PRO A 82 22.70 -8.50 20.47
C PRO A 82 22.41 -9.74 19.59
N ALA A 83 23.41 -10.18 18.80
CA ALA A 83 23.29 -11.37 17.97
C ALA A 83 22.78 -12.58 18.80
N GLY A 84 21.74 -13.25 18.32
CA GLY A 84 21.05 -14.36 19.00
C GLY A 84 19.61 -14.51 18.55
N THR A 85 18.93 -15.59 18.94
CA THR A 85 17.52 -15.84 18.58
C THR A 85 16.66 -15.76 19.83
N TYR A 86 15.85 -14.72 19.92
CA TYR A 86 14.99 -14.43 21.09
C TYR A 86 13.59 -14.93 20.82
N ALA A 87 13.22 -16.07 21.44
CA ALA A 87 11.87 -16.62 21.31
C ALA A 87 10.87 -15.80 22.14
N CYS A 88 9.86 -15.23 21.51
CA CYS A 88 8.98 -14.26 22.13
C CYS A 88 7.51 -14.54 21.84
N TYR A 89 6.68 -14.19 22.78
CA TYR A 89 5.28 -13.84 22.61
C TYR A 89 5.15 -12.31 22.47
N SER A 90 4.14 -11.67 23.08
CA SER A 90 3.92 -10.23 22.87
C SER A 90 4.98 -9.35 23.54
N ILE A 91 5.72 -8.61 22.72
CA ILE A 91 6.60 -7.51 23.12
C ILE A 91 5.76 -6.22 23.09
N ARG A 92 5.69 -5.53 24.23
CA ARG A 92 4.87 -4.34 24.43
C ARG A 92 5.72 -3.08 24.35
N LEU A 93 5.52 -2.29 23.29
CA LEU A 93 6.26 -1.04 23.10
C LEU A 93 5.87 0.02 24.15
N LYS A 94 6.74 1.00 24.35
CA LYS A 94 6.52 2.17 25.20
C LYS A 94 6.98 3.45 24.48
N SER A 95 6.36 4.58 24.83
CA SER A 95 6.77 5.88 24.29
C SER A 95 8.23 6.23 24.60
N ASN A 96 8.88 6.89 23.67
CA ASN A 96 10.30 7.31 23.73
C ASN A 96 11.29 6.14 23.78
N VAL A 97 10.91 4.94 23.37
CA VAL A 97 11.79 3.74 23.35
C VAL A 97 11.99 3.26 21.92
N ALA A 98 13.24 3.03 21.57
CA ALA A 98 13.64 2.37 20.33
C ALA A 98 14.06 0.92 20.61
N LEU A 99 13.63 -0.03 19.77
CA LEU A 99 14.24 -1.37 19.70
C LEU A 99 15.33 -1.33 18.62
N TYR A 100 16.52 -1.82 18.95
CA TYR A 100 17.62 -1.93 18.00
C TYR A 100 18.09 -3.37 17.87
N LEU A 101 17.94 -3.92 16.67
CA LEU A 101 18.28 -5.29 16.32
C LEU A 101 19.67 -5.32 15.71
N ASP A 102 20.68 -5.81 16.42
CA ASP A 102 22.02 -5.97 15.90
C ASP A 102 22.06 -6.95 14.71
N GLN A 103 23.11 -6.88 13.90
CA GLN A 103 23.35 -7.90 12.89
C GLN A 103 23.41 -9.30 13.53
N GLY A 104 22.65 -10.24 12.98
CA GLY A 104 22.57 -11.61 13.52
C GLY A 104 21.60 -11.76 14.70
N SER A 105 20.87 -10.72 15.08
CA SER A 105 19.76 -10.87 16.03
C SER A 105 18.47 -11.29 15.31
N THR A 106 17.70 -12.16 15.95
CA THR A 106 16.39 -12.61 15.49
C THR A 106 15.37 -12.51 16.62
N ILE A 107 14.30 -11.78 16.43
CA ILE A 107 13.09 -11.87 17.25
C ILE A 107 12.23 -12.97 16.65
N LEU A 108 12.13 -14.10 17.32
CA LEU A 108 11.39 -15.28 16.87
C LEU A 108 10.01 -15.33 17.53
N ALA A 109 8.96 -15.27 16.74
CA ALA A 109 7.61 -15.55 17.23
C ALA A 109 7.53 -17.02 17.71
N ALA A 110 7.33 -17.23 19.00
CA ALA A 110 7.24 -18.54 19.59
C ALA A 110 5.90 -19.20 19.27
N SER A 111 5.92 -20.49 18.97
CA SER A 111 4.70 -21.29 18.83
C SER A 111 4.06 -21.51 20.18
N VAL A 112 2.74 -21.40 20.24
CA VAL A 112 1.96 -21.67 21.46
C VAL A 112 1.57 -23.13 21.48
N PRO A 113 2.07 -23.94 22.45
CA PRO A 113 1.69 -25.34 22.57
C PRO A 113 0.18 -25.53 22.77
N GLU A 114 -0.33 -26.66 22.33
CA GLU A 114 -1.72 -27.02 22.55
C GLU A 114 -2.02 -27.10 24.05
N GLY A 115 -3.16 -26.54 24.50
CA GLY A 115 -3.55 -26.52 25.91
C GLY A 115 -2.77 -25.54 26.80
N PHE A 116 -1.78 -24.81 26.26
CA PHE A 116 -1.03 -23.84 27.05
C PHE A 116 -1.89 -22.61 27.37
N ARG A 117 -2.00 -22.28 28.67
CA ARG A 117 -2.73 -21.09 29.15
C ARG A 117 -1.79 -19.89 29.26
N GLY A 118 -1.34 -19.40 28.12
CA GLY A 118 -0.41 -18.28 28.01
C GLY A 118 -0.16 -17.99 26.54
N GLY A 119 0.91 -17.29 26.23
CA GLY A 119 1.27 -16.97 24.85
C GLY A 119 1.17 -15.48 24.56
N TYR A 120 0.58 -15.14 23.42
CA TYR A 120 0.38 -13.75 23.01
C TYR A 120 -0.74 -13.08 23.82
N ASP A 121 -0.66 -11.76 23.90
CA ASP A 121 -1.71 -10.96 24.54
C ASP A 121 -3.08 -11.21 23.87
N ALA A 122 -4.14 -11.04 24.64
CA ALA A 122 -5.48 -11.19 24.11
C ALA A 122 -5.79 -10.09 23.08
N PRO A 123 -6.54 -10.41 22.03
CA PRO A 123 -7.07 -9.36 21.14
C PRO A 123 -8.00 -8.43 21.92
N GLU A 124 -8.22 -7.25 21.39
CA GLU A 124 -9.19 -6.30 21.93
C GLU A 124 -10.61 -6.90 21.94
N PRO A 125 -11.47 -6.48 22.87
CA PRO A 125 -12.88 -6.88 22.88
C PRO A 125 -13.57 -6.54 21.57
N LYS A 126 -14.44 -7.43 21.09
CA LYS A 126 -15.21 -7.22 19.87
C LYS A 126 -15.96 -5.89 19.87
N GLN A 127 -15.85 -5.20 18.75
CA GLN A 127 -16.52 -3.92 18.53
C GLN A 127 -17.70 -4.07 17.56
N PRO A 128 -18.76 -3.26 17.67
CA PRO A 128 -19.92 -3.34 16.77
C PRO A 128 -19.56 -3.16 15.28
N TRP A 129 -18.49 -2.46 14.98
CA TRP A 129 -18.05 -2.15 13.61
C TRP A 129 -17.06 -3.17 13.01
N GLU A 130 -16.71 -4.25 13.72
CA GLU A 130 -15.80 -5.27 13.18
C GLU A 130 -16.27 -5.89 11.86
N ALA A 131 -17.59 -5.98 11.64
CA ALA A 131 -18.16 -6.50 10.41
C ALA A 131 -17.90 -5.61 9.17
N TYR A 132 -17.44 -4.37 9.36
CA TYR A 132 -17.22 -3.45 8.25
C TYR A 132 -15.89 -3.71 7.52
N GLN A 133 -14.91 -4.32 8.15
CA GLN A 133 -13.62 -4.64 7.55
C GLN A 133 -13.32 -6.13 7.56
N ASP A 134 -12.27 -6.52 6.83
CA ASP A 134 -11.82 -7.90 6.78
C ASP A 134 -11.13 -8.31 8.10
N PHE A 135 -10.98 -9.61 8.29
CA PHE A 135 -10.41 -10.17 9.51
C PHE A 135 -9.06 -9.55 9.88
N GLY A 136 -8.86 -9.30 11.17
CA GLY A 136 -7.59 -8.87 11.75
C GLY A 136 -7.36 -7.38 11.82
N HIS A 137 -8.16 -6.55 11.12
CA HIS A 137 -8.02 -5.09 11.16
C HIS A 137 -8.47 -4.44 12.47
N ASN A 138 -9.18 -5.14 13.34
CA ASN A 138 -9.70 -4.62 14.61
C ASN A 138 -8.92 -5.08 15.84
N HIS A 139 -7.83 -5.82 15.65
CA HIS A 139 -7.08 -6.42 16.73
C HIS A 139 -5.60 -6.11 16.56
N TRP A 140 -4.96 -5.58 17.61
CA TRP A 140 -3.55 -5.17 17.58
C TRP A 140 -2.73 -5.87 18.65
N HIS A 141 -3.30 -6.14 19.86
CA HIS A 141 -2.56 -6.69 21.00
C HIS A 141 -2.11 -8.13 20.77
N ASN A 142 -2.88 -8.95 20.05
CA ASN A 142 -2.54 -10.33 19.71
C ASN A 142 -1.45 -10.41 18.62
N SER A 143 -0.36 -9.71 18.84
CA SER A 143 0.77 -9.59 17.91
C SER A 143 2.11 -9.85 18.60
N LEU A 144 3.15 -10.13 17.81
CA LEU A 144 4.50 -10.33 18.33
C LEU A 144 5.08 -9.04 18.92
N ILE A 145 4.89 -7.92 18.23
CA ILE A 145 5.29 -6.59 18.70
C ILE A 145 4.10 -5.67 18.53
N TRP A 146 3.68 -5.00 19.59
CA TRP A 146 2.56 -4.07 19.48
C TRP A 146 2.71 -2.81 20.33
N GLY A 147 1.99 -1.77 19.93
CA GLY A 147 1.90 -0.51 20.66
C GLY A 147 0.62 0.25 20.34
N GLU A 148 -0.01 0.83 21.36
CA GLU A 148 -1.22 1.66 21.24
C GLU A 148 -1.05 2.99 21.95
N GLY A 149 -1.42 4.09 21.28
CA GLY A 149 -1.39 5.44 21.84
C GLY A 149 0.03 5.95 22.17
N LEU A 150 1.05 5.46 21.49
CA LEU A 150 2.45 5.75 21.80
C LEU A 150 3.03 6.84 20.92
N GLN A 151 4.11 7.46 21.40
CA GLN A 151 4.86 8.48 20.67
C GLN A 151 6.36 8.22 20.68
N ASN A 152 7.04 8.68 19.62
CA ASN A 152 8.50 8.64 19.50
C ASN A 152 9.04 7.22 19.69
N ILE A 153 8.52 6.26 18.92
CA ILE A 153 8.93 4.86 18.96
C ILE A 153 9.67 4.48 17.68
N ALA A 154 10.60 3.56 17.79
CA ALA A 154 11.33 3.05 16.64
C ALA A 154 11.62 1.56 16.75
N ILE A 155 11.69 0.87 15.60
CA ILE A 155 12.30 -0.46 15.45
C ILE A 155 13.36 -0.31 14.37
N LEU A 156 14.59 -0.57 14.71
CA LEU A 156 15.77 -0.25 13.89
C LEU A 156 16.74 -1.42 13.82
N GLY A 157 17.63 -1.38 12.82
CA GLY A 157 18.79 -2.26 12.74
C GLY A 157 18.61 -3.50 11.86
N PRO A 158 19.70 -4.13 11.44
CA PRO A 158 19.71 -5.16 10.39
C PRO A 158 19.30 -6.57 10.85
N GLY A 159 18.58 -6.70 11.96
CA GLY A 159 18.11 -7.99 12.45
C GLY A 159 16.88 -8.54 11.73
N LEU A 160 16.43 -9.69 12.18
CA LEU A 160 15.29 -10.42 11.63
C LEU A 160 14.12 -10.48 12.61
N ILE A 161 12.92 -10.20 12.15
CA ILE A 161 11.67 -10.55 12.84
C ILE A 161 11.09 -11.77 12.12
N TRP A 162 11.07 -12.92 12.80
CA TRP A 162 10.62 -14.18 12.23
C TRP A 162 9.30 -14.63 12.85
N GLY A 163 8.22 -14.48 12.11
CA GLY A 163 6.86 -14.82 12.53
C GLY A 163 6.52 -16.32 12.47
N LYS A 164 7.49 -17.23 12.66
CA LYS A 164 7.34 -18.69 12.55
C LYS A 164 6.13 -19.25 13.30
N GLY A 165 5.89 -18.78 14.52
CA GLY A 165 4.80 -19.24 15.39
C GLY A 165 3.50 -18.46 15.25
N LEU A 166 3.43 -17.46 14.37
CA LEU A 166 2.22 -16.68 14.13
C LEU A 166 1.22 -17.44 13.25
N VAL A 167 -0.06 -17.24 13.53
CA VAL A 167 -1.16 -17.81 12.74
C VAL A 167 -1.38 -16.98 11.46
N ARG A 168 -1.54 -17.66 10.31
CA ARG A 168 -1.70 -17.05 8.99
C ARG A 168 -3.04 -17.35 8.33
N SER A 169 -3.70 -18.42 8.77
CA SER A 169 -4.97 -18.87 8.18
C SER A 169 -5.65 -19.88 9.10
N GLY A 170 -6.89 -20.21 8.80
CA GLY A 170 -7.63 -21.29 9.46
C GLY A 170 -8.39 -20.88 10.72
N SER A 171 -8.93 -21.87 11.42
CA SER A 171 -9.77 -21.70 12.61
C SER A 171 -9.01 -21.22 13.85
N GLU A 172 -7.68 -21.29 13.83
CA GLU A 172 -6.85 -20.91 14.98
C GLU A 172 -6.61 -19.39 15.12
N LYS A 173 -7.01 -18.61 14.13
CA LYS A 173 -6.74 -17.17 14.06
C LYS A 173 -7.27 -16.36 15.24
N ASP A 174 -8.36 -16.80 15.86
CA ASP A 174 -9.02 -16.12 16.97
C ASP A 174 -8.87 -16.86 18.31
N LEU A 175 -8.05 -17.93 18.37
CA LEU A 175 -7.89 -18.66 19.61
C LEU A 175 -7.10 -17.85 20.66
N PRO A 176 -7.49 -17.93 21.94
CA PRO A 176 -6.75 -17.27 23.01
C PRO A 176 -5.27 -17.64 23.04
N GLY A 177 -4.43 -16.65 23.27
CA GLY A 177 -2.98 -16.82 23.32
C GLY A 177 -2.28 -16.99 21.98
N LYS A 178 -2.99 -17.01 20.85
CA LYS A 178 -2.40 -17.05 19.50
C LYS A 178 -2.14 -15.66 18.98
N GLY A 179 -0.93 -15.42 18.45
CA GLY A 179 -0.57 -14.19 17.74
C GLY A 179 -0.73 -14.35 16.23
N ASN A 180 -1.08 -13.27 15.53
CA ASN A 180 -1.30 -13.31 14.09
C ASN A 180 -0.68 -12.15 13.30
N LYS A 181 0.15 -11.32 13.93
CA LYS A 181 0.87 -10.21 13.26
C LYS A 181 2.27 -10.07 13.80
N SER A 182 3.22 -9.69 12.95
CA SER A 182 4.57 -9.37 13.42
C SER A 182 4.62 -8.04 14.16
N ILE A 183 4.09 -6.97 13.55
CA ILE A 183 4.07 -5.65 14.16
C ILE A 183 2.64 -5.08 14.03
N ALA A 184 2.08 -4.61 15.13
CA ALA A 184 0.80 -3.92 15.15
C ALA A 184 0.87 -2.61 15.95
N LEU A 185 0.50 -1.51 15.30
CA LEU A 185 0.52 -0.18 15.90
C LEU A 185 -0.85 0.47 15.76
N LYS A 186 -1.36 1.07 16.85
CA LYS A 186 -2.63 1.77 16.86
C LYS A 186 -2.50 3.15 17.50
N ASN A 187 -3.00 4.17 16.80
CA ASN A 187 -3.02 5.55 17.32
C ASN A 187 -1.65 6.04 17.83
N CYS A 188 -0.56 5.65 17.14
CA CYS A 188 0.80 6.07 17.47
C CYS A 188 1.23 7.28 16.63
N HIS A 189 2.24 8.00 17.07
CA HIS A 189 2.83 9.07 16.26
C HIS A 189 4.35 9.19 16.43
N ASN A 190 5.02 9.75 15.42
CA ASN A 190 6.47 9.80 15.29
C ASN A 190 7.09 8.39 15.38
N VAL A 191 6.80 7.57 14.37
CA VAL A 191 7.20 6.16 14.31
C VAL A 191 8.25 5.96 13.22
N ILE A 192 9.32 5.23 13.52
CA ILE A 192 10.34 4.84 12.55
C ILE A 192 10.51 3.32 12.56
N LEU A 193 10.34 2.69 11.40
CA LEU A 193 10.59 1.27 11.15
C LEU A 193 11.67 1.19 10.06
N ARG A 194 12.89 0.73 10.39
CA ARG A 194 14.00 0.83 9.44
C ARG A 194 15.05 -0.27 9.57
N ASP A 195 15.54 -0.73 8.39
CA ASP A 195 16.71 -1.58 8.19
C ASP A 195 16.53 -3.07 8.54
N PHE A 196 15.43 -3.52 9.11
CA PHE A 196 15.22 -4.92 9.47
C PHE A 196 14.49 -5.72 8.39
N SER A 197 14.50 -7.05 8.59
CA SER A 197 13.75 -7.97 7.74
C SER A 197 12.59 -8.60 8.51
N ILE A 198 11.50 -8.93 7.79
CA ILE A 198 10.37 -9.73 8.31
C ILE A 198 10.25 -11.01 7.47
N LEU A 199 10.27 -12.16 8.12
CA LEU A 199 10.02 -13.46 7.53
C LEU A 199 8.73 -14.07 8.10
N LYS A 200 7.77 -14.41 7.22
CA LYS A 200 6.50 -15.05 7.61
C LYS A 200 5.73 -14.22 8.64
N GLY A 201 5.34 -13.02 8.26
CA GLY A 201 4.77 -11.99 9.14
C GLY A 201 3.44 -12.32 9.84
N GLY A 202 2.87 -13.50 9.60
CA GLY A 202 1.56 -13.87 10.10
C GLY A 202 0.45 -13.47 9.12
N TRP A 203 -0.66 -12.98 9.63
CA TRP A 203 -1.75 -12.41 8.81
C TRP A 203 -1.34 -11.06 8.21
N PHE A 204 -0.59 -10.26 8.98
CA PHE A 204 0.05 -9.02 8.54
C PHE A 204 1.52 -8.98 8.98
N GLY A 205 2.40 -8.60 8.09
CA GLY A 205 3.77 -8.26 8.46
C GLY A 205 3.79 -7.02 9.34
N ILE A 206 3.14 -5.95 8.88
CA ILE A 206 2.92 -4.71 9.62
C ILE A 206 1.46 -4.29 9.48
N LEU A 207 0.77 -4.07 10.59
CA LEU A 207 -0.51 -3.37 10.63
C LEU A 207 -0.35 -2.06 11.40
N ALA A 208 -0.39 -0.95 10.70
CA ALA A 208 -0.38 0.40 11.28
C ALA A 208 -1.76 1.03 11.10
N THR A 209 -2.50 1.26 12.20
CA THR A 209 -3.82 1.86 12.16
C THR A 209 -3.85 3.17 12.92
N GLY A 210 -4.20 4.26 12.23
CA GLY A 210 -4.26 5.58 12.85
C GLY A 210 -2.90 6.15 13.26
N VAL A 211 -1.83 5.78 12.57
CA VAL A 211 -0.47 6.22 12.87
C VAL A 211 -0.13 7.50 12.11
N ASP A 212 0.41 8.49 12.81
CA ASP A 212 0.84 9.76 12.24
C ASP A 212 2.36 9.92 12.25
N ASN A 213 2.91 10.58 11.23
CA ASN A 213 4.36 10.75 11.05
C ASN A 213 5.10 9.41 11.08
N LEU A 214 4.74 8.52 10.14
CA LEU A 214 5.30 7.17 10.03
C LEU A 214 6.37 7.14 8.93
N THR A 215 7.56 6.70 9.28
CA THR A 215 8.63 6.39 8.33
C THR A 215 8.90 4.89 8.31
N ILE A 216 8.80 4.28 7.13
CA ILE A 216 9.18 2.88 6.85
C ILE A 216 10.24 2.92 5.77
N ASP A 217 11.46 2.48 6.09
CA ASP A 217 12.58 2.62 5.18
C ASP A 217 13.48 1.39 5.20
N ASN A 218 13.92 0.95 4.00
CA ASN A 218 14.87 -0.14 3.80
C ASN A 218 14.47 -1.47 4.48
N LEU A 219 13.18 -1.81 4.45
CA LEU A 219 12.70 -3.10 4.95
C LEU A 219 12.73 -4.18 3.86
N LYS A 220 13.00 -5.41 4.27
CA LYS A 220 12.85 -6.61 3.45
C LYS A 220 11.77 -7.49 4.07
N ILE A 221 10.62 -7.56 3.44
CA ILE A 221 9.47 -8.35 3.93
C ILE A 221 9.23 -9.52 2.99
N ASP A 222 9.30 -10.73 3.53
CA ASP A 222 9.00 -11.96 2.81
C ASP A 222 7.96 -12.75 3.61
N THR A 223 6.70 -12.63 3.22
CA THR A 223 5.57 -13.10 4.00
C THR A 223 4.54 -13.80 3.12
N ASP A 224 3.63 -14.53 3.74
CA ASP A 224 2.54 -15.22 3.03
C ASP A 224 1.45 -14.22 2.60
N ARG A 225 1.00 -13.38 3.52
CA ARG A 225 -0.13 -12.45 3.33
C ARG A 225 0.35 -11.00 3.35
N ASP A 226 -0.53 -10.05 3.68
CA ASP A 226 -0.24 -8.62 3.62
C ASP A 226 1.14 -8.26 4.18
N GLY A 227 1.95 -7.59 3.35
CA GLY A 227 3.28 -7.15 3.74
C GLY A 227 3.20 -6.02 4.76
N MET A 228 2.54 -4.91 4.38
CA MET A 228 2.26 -3.81 5.28
C MET A 228 0.95 -3.11 4.93
N ASP A 229 0.10 -2.96 5.93
CA ASP A 229 -1.15 -2.22 5.89
C ASP A 229 -0.99 -0.87 6.60
N LEU A 230 -1.26 0.20 5.86
CA LEU A 230 -1.17 1.59 6.31
C LEU A 230 -2.60 2.13 6.42
N ASP A 231 -3.28 1.77 7.50
CA ASP A 231 -4.71 1.99 7.65
C ASP A 231 -4.99 3.28 8.43
N CYS A 232 -5.74 4.20 7.85
CA CYS A 232 -6.07 5.47 8.49
C CYS A 232 -4.83 6.30 8.92
N CYS A 233 -3.70 6.15 8.23
CA CYS A 233 -2.43 6.77 8.58
C CYS A 233 -2.23 8.12 7.87
N ARG A 234 -1.47 9.03 8.49
CA ARG A 234 -1.16 10.35 7.93
C ARG A 234 0.32 10.68 7.97
N ASN A 235 0.79 11.42 6.97
CA ASN A 235 2.19 11.84 6.85
C ASN A 235 3.13 10.62 6.86
N VAL A 236 2.90 9.70 5.91
CA VAL A 236 3.62 8.42 5.79
C VAL A 236 4.68 8.48 4.71
N ARG A 237 5.85 7.92 5.00
CA ARG A 237 6.94 7.72 4.05
C ARG A 237 7.33 6.26 4.03
N VAL A 238 7.12 5.58 2.89
CA VAL A 238 7.61 4.21 2.63
C VAL A 238 8.64 4.31 1.53
N SER A 239 9.87 3.89 1.82
CA SER A 239 10.96 3.99 0.85
C SER A 239 11.90 2.79 0.91
N ASN A 240 12.53 2.48 -0.24
CA ASN A 240 13.60 1.49 -0.36
C ASN A 240 13.23 0.08 0.13
N CYS A 241 11.95 -0.27 0.14
CA CYS A 241 11.48 -1.55 0.66
C CYS A 241 11.38 -2.61 -0.44
N SER A 242 11.66 -3.87 -0.08
CA SER A 242 11.38 -5.05 -0.91
C SER A 242 10.33 -5.92 -0.22
N VAL A 243 9.24 -6.22 -0.91
CA VAL A 243 8.13 -6.99 -0.33
C VAL A 243 7.74 -8.14 -1.25
N ASN A 244 7.85 -9.37 -0.75
CA ASN A 244 7.27 -10.57 -1.37
C ASN A 244 6.07 -11.03 -0.56
N SER A 245 4.89 -11.04 -1.20
CA SER A 245 3.60 -11.35 -0.57
C SER A 245 2.69 -12.11 -1.55
N PRO A 246 2.90 -13.43 -1.75
CA PRO A 246 2.22 -14.17 -2.80
C PRO A 246 0.70 -14.33 -2.62
N TYR A 247 0.19 -14.31 -1.39
CA TYR A 247 -1.23 -14.59 -1.13
C TYR A 247 -2.07 -13.34 -0.85
N ASP A 248 -1.43 -12.16 -0.65
CA ASP A 248 -2.13 -10.90 -0.44
C ASP A 248 -1.27 -9.69 -0.87
N ASP A 249 -1.71 -8.46 -0.57
CA ASP A 249 -1.07 -7.25 -1.05
C ASP A 249 0.29 -6.98 -0.37
N GLY A 250 1.24 -6.43 -1.11
CA GLY A 250 2.58 -6.11 -0.60
C GLY A 250 2.61 -4.85 0.25
N ILE A 251 2.14 -3.73 -0.31
CA ILE A 251 2.04 -2.43 0.38
C ILE A 251 0.62 -1.90 0.17
N CYS A 252 -0.13 -1.75 1.24
CA CYS A 252 -1.55 -1.49 1.16
C CYS A 252 -2.00 -0.30 2.02
N PRO A 253 -2.05 0.94 1.46
CA PRO A 253 -2.84 1.99 2.08
C PRO A 253 -4.31 1.58 2.20
N LYS A 254 -4.86 1.62 3.40
CA LYS A 254 -6.27 1.34 3.73
C LYS A 254 -6.89 2.53 4.44
N SER A 255 -8.19 2.57 4.47
CA SER A 255 -8.94 3.62 5.18
C SER A 255 -10.22 3.01 5.74
N SER A 256 -10.03 2.04 6.65
CA SER A 256 -11.09 1.24 7.26
C SER A 256 -11.88 2.01 8.32
N PHE A 257 -12.89 1.36 8.88
CA PHE A 257 -13.62 1.86 10.05
C PHE A 257 -13.09 1.24 11.37
N ALA A 258 -11.89 0.64 11.37
CA ALA A 258 -11.33 -0.07 12.51
C ALA A 258 -11.14 0.80 13.77
N LEU A 259 -10.96 2.10 13.59
CA LEU A 259 -10.88 3.07 14.70
C LEU A 259 -12.24 3.38 15.35
N GLY A 260 -13.37 2.90 14.77
CA GLY A 260 -14.72 3.25 15.20
C GLY A 260 -15.24 4.57 14.59
N TYR A 261 -14.45 5.19 13.73
CA TYR A 261 -14.81 6.38 12.95
C TYR A 261 -14.05 6.40 11.63
N ALA A 262 -14.61 7.09 10.64
CA ALA A 262 -13.98 7.26 9.34
C ALA A 262 -12.78 8.23 9.43
N ARG A 263 -11.60 7.80 8.96
CA ARG A 263 -10.38 8.60 8.94
C ARG A 263 -9.60 8.35 7.65
N ALA A 264 -9.27 9.38 6.92
CA ALA A 264 -8.51 9.28 5.69
C ALA A 264 -7.06 8.84 5.93
N THR A 265 -6.56 8.02 5.00
CA THR A 265 -5.12 7.83 4.81
C THR A 265 -4.64 8.90 3.84
N GLU A 266 -3.75 9.78 4.32
CA GLU A 266 -3.38 10.98 3.57
C GLU A 266 -1.91 11.40 3.74
N ASN A 267 -1.42 12.16 2.75
CA ASN A 267 -0.04 12.65 2.70
C ASN A 267 0.97 11.49 2.71
N VAL A 268 0.80 10.54 1.79
CA VAL A 268 1.60 9.31 1.71
C VAL A 268 2.54 9.36 0.50
N THR A 269 3.80 9.01 0.70
CA THR A 269 4.71 8.67 -0.39
C THR A 269 5.17 7.22 -0.28
N ILE A 270 5.11 6.48 -1.39
CA ILE A 270 5.67 5.14 -1.55
C ILE A 270 6.65 5.23 -2.71
N THR A 271 7.95 5.07 -2.45
CA THR A 271 8.96 5.29 -3.48
C THR A 271 10.12 4.30 -3.40
N ASN A 272 10.76 4.03 -4.54
CA ASN A 272 11.91 3.12 -4.64
C ASN A 272 11.64 1.72 -4.06
N CYS A 273 10.41 1.22 -4.20
CA CYS A 273 10.03 -0.08 -3.65
C CYS A 273 9.97 -1.15 -4.74
N TYR A 274 10.36 -2.36 -4.38
CA TYR A 274 10.20 -3.58 -5.17
C TYR A 274 9.09 -4.42 -4.55
N VAL A 275 8.04 -4.74 -5.33
CA VAL A 275 6.93 -5.55 -4.86
C VAL A 275 6.74 -6.77 -5.77
N THR A 276 6.49 -7.92 -5.15
CA THR A 276 6.35 -9.19 -5.85
C THR A 276 5.47 -10.17 -5.08
N GLY A 277 4.90 -11.13 -5.78
CA GLY A 277 4.30 -12.34 -5.24
C GLY A 277 4.88 -13.60 -5.88
N ALA A 278 5.90 -13.44 -6.73
CA ALA A 278 6.38 -14.50 -7.60
C ALA A 278 7.27 -15.55 -6.93
N TYR A 279 7.72 -15.30 -5.71
CA TYR A 279 8.74 -16.15 -5.06
C TYR A 279 8.16 -16.96 -3.90
N GLU A 280 8.71 -18.16 -3.69
CA GLU A 280 8.42 -18.96 -2.50
C GLU A 280 8.79 -18.15 -1.25
N VAL A 281 7.96 -18.27 -0.20
CA VAL A 281 8.16 -17.49 1.02
C VAL A 281 9.45 -17.88 1.73
N GLY A 282 10.33 -16.91 1.90
CA GLY A 282 11.69 -17.03 2.41
C GLY A 282 12.76 -16.89 1.34
N ALA A 283 12.42 -17.12 0.07
CA ALA A 283 13.39 -17.17 -1.02
C ALA A 283 14.03 -15.81 -1.35
N THR A 284 13.38 -14.71 -1.02
CA THR A 284 13.97 -13.38 -1.24
C THR A 284 14.96 -13.01 -0.14
N LEU A 285 14.83 -13.60 1.06
CA LEU A 285 15.72 -13.35 2.19
C LEU A 285 16.90 -14.32 2.25
N ASP A 286 16.73 -15.57 1.81
CA ASP A 286 17.81 -16.55 1.77
C ASP A 286 18.72 -16.42 0.51
N GLY A 287 18.33 -15.54 -0.42
CA GLY A 287 19.07 -15.25 -1.65
C GLY A 287 18.89 -16.29 -2.76
N SER A 288 18.02 -17.28 -2.60
CA SER A 288 17.74 -18.29 -3.63
C SER A 288 16.88 -17.74 -4.78
N TRP A 289 16.04 -16.76 -4.50
CA TRP A 289 15.10 -16.16 -5.45
C TRP A 289 14.26 -17.21 -6.19
N LYS A 290 13.89 -18.28 -5.48
CA LYS A 290 13.15 -19.39 -6.03
C LYS A 290 11.72 -18.97 -6.34
N ARG A 291 11.37 -18.95 -7.63
CA ARG A 291 10.01 -18.65 -8.08
C ARG A 291 9.07 -19.82 -7.85
N TRP A 292 7.79 -19.53 -7.64
CA TRP A 292 6.74 -20.53 -7.72
C TRP A 292 6.77 -21.20 -9.11
N GLY A 293 6.84 -22.53 -9.14
CA GLY A 293 6.75 -23.29 -10.38
C GLY A 293 5.31 -23.28 -10.94
N PRO A 294 5.11 -23.74 -12.18
CA PRO A 294 3.78 -23.83 -12.81
C PRO A 294 2.80 -24.72 -12.03
N ASP A 295 3.32 -25.70 -11.29
CA ASP A 295 2.56 -26.56 -10.38
C ASP A 295 2.55 -26.04 -8.94
N GLY A 296 3.04 -24.83 -8.71
CA GLY A 296 3.14 -24.19 -7.39
C GLY A 296 1.77 -23.97 -6.76
N LYS A 297 1.75 -23.86 -5.43
CA LYS A 297 0.54 -23.63 -4.63
C LYS A 297 -0.12 -22.29 -4.94
N VAL A 298 0.65 -21.31 -5.44
CA VAL A 298 0.18 -19.97 -5.78
C VAL A 298 -0.01 -19.86 -7.28
N LYS A 299 -1.24 -19.79 -7.74
CA LYS A 299 -1.57 -19.71 -9.17
C LYS A 299 -1.74 -18.27 -9.69
N ASN A 300 -2.11 -17.34 -8.83
CA ASN A 300 -2.32 -15.92 -9.17
C ASN A 300 -1.78 -15.05 -8.02
N PRO A 301 -0.46 -14.92 -7.89
CA PRO A 301 0.16 -14.20 -6.79
C PRO A 301 -0.30 -12.73 -6.75
N THR A 302 -0.49 -12.21 -5.55
CA THR A 302 -0.98 -10.85 -5.31
C THR A 302 0.16 -9.85 -5.24
N GLY A 303 0.83 -9.69 -4.14
CA GLY A 303 2.09 -8.96 -3.94
C GLY A 303 2.17 -7.52 -4.43
N ARG A 304 1.06 -6.83 -4.65
CA ARG A 304 0.98 -5.51 -5.32
C ARG A 304 0.99 -4.33 -4.35
N ILE A 305 1.02 -3.11 -4.90
CA ILE A 305 0.65 -1.89 -4.18
C ILE A 305 -0.81 -1.58 -4.52
N LYS A 306 -1.66 -1.40 -3.49
CA LYS A 306 -3.10 -1.13 -3.65
C LYS A 306 -3.59 -0.13 -2.61
N CYS A 307 -4.37 0.86 -3.01
CA CYS A 307 -5.19 1.68 -2.10
C CYS A 307 -6.60 1.07 -2.01
N GLY A 308 -6.95 0.56 -0.86
CA GLY A 308 -8.19 -0.19 -0.63
C GLY A 308 -7.93 -1.61 -0.08
N THR A 309 -8.90 -2.52 0.02
CA THR A 309 -10.32 -2.39 -0.36
C THR A 309 -11.14 -1.60 0.66
N GLU A 310 -10.78 -1.67 1.97
CA GLU A 310 -11.43 -0.88 3.00
C GLU A 310 -11.26 0.60 2.70
N SER A 311 -12.38 1.29 2.46
CA SER A 311 -12.40 2.67 1.95
C SER A 311 -13.54 3.48 2.56
N ASN A 312 -13.57 3.55 3.90
CA ASN A 312 -14.56 4.33 4.65
C ASN A 312 -14.14 5.79 4.85
N GLY A 313 -12.86 6.04 5.15
CA GLY A 313 -12.37 7.37 5.51
C GLY A 313 -11.79 8.18 4.34
N GLY A 314 -11.32 7.52 3.29
CA GLY A 314 -10.77 8.15 2.10
C GLY A 314 -9.26 8.04 1.92
N PHE A 315 -8.80 8.46 0.75
CA PHE A 315 -7.38 8.49 0.36
C PHE A 315 -7.08 9.84 -0.28
N LYS A 316 -6.07 10.55 0.20
CA LYS A 316 -5.72 11.90 -0.30
C LYS A 316 -4.23 12.15 -0.36
N ASN A 317 -3.79 12.87 -1.40
CA ASN A 317 -2.39 13.28 -1.53
C ASN A 317 -1.43 12.10 -1.41
N ILE A 318 -1.57 11.11 -2.31
CA ILE A 318 -0.72 9.91 -2.32
C ILE A 318 0.12 9.91 -3.59
N THR A 319 1.42 9.77 -3.44
CA THR A 319 2.34 9.59 -4.55
C THR A 319 3.02 8.23 -4.44
N ILE A 320 2.91 7.43 -5.51
CA ILE A 320 3.60 6.15 -5.69
C ILE A 320 4.55 6.31 -6.87
N SER A 321 5.86 6.17 -6.62
CA SER A 321 6.85 6.48 -7.65
C SER A 321 8.08 5.58 -7.60
N ASN A 322 8.76 5.44 -8.74
CA ASN A 322 10.03 4.72 -8.86
C ASN A 322 9.96 3.29 -8.30
N CYS A 323 8.85 2.59 -8.54
CA CYS A 323 8.63 1.25 -8.02
C CYS A 323 8.72 0.18 -9.13
N VAL A 324 9.04 -1.05 -8.73
CA VAL A 324 9.04 -2.21 -9.61
C VAL A 324 8.02 -3.23 -9.11
N PHE A 325 7.15 -3.69 -10.01
CA PHE A 325 6.19 -4.78 -9.81
C PHE A 325 6.68 -5.99 -10.62
N ASP A 326 6.94 -7.11 -9.97
CA ASP A 326 7.46 -8.31 -10.64
C ASP A 326 6.63 -9.55 -10.29
N GLY A 327 5.91 -10.10 -11.28
CA GLY A 327 5.14 -11.33 -11.12
C GLY A 327 4.07 -11.24 -10.04
N CYS A 328 3.40 -10.10 -9.93
CA CYS A 328 2.33 -9.83 -8.97
C CYS A 328 1.11 -9.27 -9.71
N ARG A 329 0.04 -8.97 -8.98
CA ARG A 329 -1.09 -8.21 -9.56
C ARG A 329 -0.67 -6.78 -9.86
N GLY A 330 -1.43 -6.11 -10.74
CA GLY A 330 -1.19 -4.72 -11.09
C GLY A 330 -1.60 -3.74 -9.99
N PHE A 331 -1.29 -2.46 -10.22
CA PHE A 331 -1.68 -1.35 -9.34
C PHE A 331 -3.21 -1.20 -9.26
N ALA A 332 -3.75 -0.97 -8.07
CA ALA A 332 -5.18 -0.80 -7.86
C ALA A 332 -5.53 0.40 -6.97
N LEU A 333 -6.54 1.16 -7.40
CA LEU A 333 -7.22 2.19 -6.62
C LEU A 333 -8.70 1.82 -6.48
N GLU A 334 -9.15 1.61 -5.25
CA GLU A 334 -10.48 1.09 -4.97
C GLU A 334 -11.21 1.97 -3.93
N SER A 335 -12.33 2.58 -4.31
CA SER A 335 -13.23 3.28 -3.42
C SER A 335 -14.61 2.64 -3.50
N VAL A 336 -15.00 1.88 -2.49
CA VAL A 336 -16.22 1.06 -2.52
C VAL A 336 -17.10 1.16 -1.27
N ASP A 337 -16.62 1.84 -0.21
CA ASP A 337 -17.32 1.93 1.08
C ASP A 337 -17.68 3.39 1.46
N GLY A 338 -17.84 4.26 0.47
CA GLY A 338 -18.32 5.64 0.66
C GLY A 338 -17.23 6.71 0.71
N ALA A 339 -15.96 6.35 0.58
CA ALA A 339 -14.86 7.30 0.70
C ALA A 339 -14.58 8.13 -0.56
N ILE A 340 -13.96 9.28 -0.36
CA ILE A 340 -13.35 10.07 -1.44
C ILE A 340 -11.89 9.62 -1.60
N LEU A 341 -11.54 9.18 -2.81
CA LEU A 341 -10.19 8.88 -3.24
C LEU A 341 -9.78 9.96 -4.25
N GLU A 342 -8.80 10.79 -3.91
CA GLU A 342 -8.43 11.96 -4.71
C GLU A 342 -6.95 12.34 -4.59
N ASP A 343 -6.44 13.04 -5.60
CA ASP A 343 -5.08 13.58 -5.62
C ASP A 343 -4.01 12.47 -5.55
N ILE A 344 -4.10 11.50 -6.46
CA ILE A 344 -3.19 10.35 -6.51
C ILE A 344 -2.28 10.45 -7.74
N THR A 345 -0.98 10.28 -7.54
CA THR A 345 0.00 10.18 -8.62
C THR A 345 0.70 8.83 -8.57
N PHE A 346 0.73 8.13 -9.72
CA PHE A 346 1.47 6.88 -9.94
C PHE A 346 2.43 7.08 -11.11
N THR A 347 3.74 7.08 -10.86
CA THR A 347 4.71 7.50 -11.88
C THR A 347 6.07 6.82 -11.78
N GLY A 348 6.78 6.70 -12.92
CA GLY A 348 8.13 6.13 -12.94
C GLY A 348 8.16 4.65 -12.55
N VAL A 349 7.21 3.85 -13.04
CA VAL A 349 7.03 2.46 -12.59
C VAL A 349 7.29 1.47 -13.73
N THR A 350 8.00 0.40 -13.39
CA THR A 350 8.16 -0.76 -14.28
C THR A 350 7.39 -1.95 -13.71
N MET A 351 6.58 -2.58 -14.56
CA MET A 351 5.76 -3.75 -14.22
C MET A 351 6.13 -4.89 -15.17
N ARG A 352 6.35 -6.09 -14.63
CA ARG A 352 6.62 -7.28 -15.43
C ARG A 352 5.84 -8.48 -14.93
N ASP A 353 5.36 -9.30 -15.85
CA ASP A 353 4.65 -10.55 -15.56
C ASP A 353 3.40 -10.33 -14.68
N CYS A 354 2.67 -9.21 -14.86
CA CYS A 354 1.47 -8.94 -14.08
C CYS A 354 0.43 -10.06 -14.25
N GLN A 355 -0.08 -10.56 -13.14
CA GLN A 355 -1.00 -11.71 -13.09
C GLN A 355 -2.45 -11.34 -13.37
N ASN A 356 -2.78 -10.06 -13.29
CA ASN A 356 -4.08 -9.50 -13.70
C ASN A 356 -3.85 -8.16 -14.39
N THR A 357 -4.91 -7.35 -14.55
CA THR A 357 -4.83 -6.03 -15.18
C THR A 357 -3.76 -5.14 -14.53
N PRO A 358 -2.80 -4.58 -15.28
CA PRO A 358 -1.75 -3.73 -14.72
C PRO A 358 -2.26 -2.49 -14.00
N ILE A 359 -3.35 -1.90 -14.49
CA ILE A 359 -3.96 -0.68 -13.92
C ILE A 359 -5.45 -0.94 -13.68
N PHE A 360 -5.87 -0.82 -12.42
CA PHE A 360 -7.25 -1.02 -12.00
C PHE A 360 -7.74 0.14 -11.13
N LEU A 361 -8.68 0.95 -11.67
CA LEU A 361 -9.36 2.01 -10.95
C LEU A 361 -10.84 1.63 -10.80
N ARG A 362 -11.32 1.50 -9.58
CA ARG A 362 -12.69 1.07 -9.28
C ARG A 362 -13.38 1.98 -8.28
N LEU A 363 -14.48 2.58 -8.71
CA LEU A 363 -15.49 3.14 -7.82
C LEU A 363 -16.67 2.16 -7.77
N GLY A 364 -17.15 1.83 -6.56
CA GLY A 364 -18.26 0.92 -6.35
C GLY A 364 -19.11 1.32 -5.15
N ARG A 365 -20.09 0.48 -4.81
CA ARG A 365 -20.97 0.70 -3.65
C ARG A 365 -21.16 -0.59 -2.82
N ARG A 366 -20.05 -1.19 -2.42
CA ARG A 366 -20.05 -2.31 -1.46
C ARG A 366 -20.63 -1.88 -0.12
N MET A 367 -20.32 -0.66 0.30
CA MET A 367 -20.88 0.06 1.44
C MET A 367 -20.79 -0.71 2.77
N ARG A 368 -19.67 -1.39 3.02
CA ARG A 368 -19.39 -1.95 4.34
C ARG A 368 -18.99 -0.82 5.29
N GLY A 369 -19.97 -0.30 6.03
CA GLY A 369 -19.80 0.84 6.93
C GLY A 369 -21.10 1.24 7.61
N PRO A 370 -21.13 2.36 8.35
CA PRO A 370 -22.34 2.90 8.95
C PRO A 370 -23.44 3.18 7.90
N GLU A 371 -24.68 3.05 8.30
CA GLU A 371 -25.84 3.40 7.46
C GLU A 371 -25.84 4.90 7.12
N GLY A 372 -26.40 5.24 5.95
CA GLY A 372 -26.56 6.62 5.50
C GLY A 372 -25.30 7.26 4.89
N VAL A 373 -24.18 6.55 4.83
CA VAL A 373 -22.99 7.04 4.12
C VAL A 373 -23.28 7.07 2.61
N PRO A 374 -23.02 8.19 1.89
CA PRO A 374 -23.22 8.25 0.44
C PRO A 374 -22.17 7.41 -0.29
N VAL A 375 -22.44 7.07 -1.54
CA VAL A 375 -21.41 6.50 -2.44
C VAL A 375 -20.23 7.45 -2.55
N GLY A 376 -19.01 6.90 -2.54
CA GLY A 376 -17.79 7.67 -2.59
C GLY A 376 -17.52 8.34 -3.94
N ARG A 377 -16.34 8.92 -4.08
CA ARG A 377 -15.85 9.52 -5.33
C ARG A 377 -14.40 9.07 -5.58
N LEU A 378 -14.04 8.97 -6.86
CA LEU A 378 -12.67 8.72 -7.29
C LEU A 378 -12.33 9.76 -8.35
N LYS A 379 -11.36 10.63 -8.09
CA LYS A 379 -11.05 11.76 -8.97
C LYS A 379 -9.63 12.31 -8.85
N ARG A 380 -9.19 13.01 -9.89
CA ARG A 380 -7.86 13.65 -10.00
C ARG A 380 -6.72 12.65 -9.81
N ILE A 381 -6.63 11.74 -10.78
CA ILE A 381 -5.63 10.67 -10.81
C ILE A 381 -4.69 10.91 -12.00
N ILE A 382 -3.39 10.88 -11.74
CA ILE A 382 -2.36 10.93 -12.78
C ILE A 382 -1.56 9.63 -12.76
N ILE A 383 -1.50 8.95 -13.91
CA ILE A 383 -0.68 7.76 -14.15
C ILE A 383 0.29 8.06 -15.28
N SER A 384 1.59 8.02 -15.01
CA SER A 384 2.58 8.46 -16.02
C SER A 384 3.91 7.72 -15.92
N ASN A 385 4.67 7.73 -17.03
CA ASN A 385 5.98 7.12 -17.11
C ASN A 385 5.96 5.66 -16.64
N VAL A 386 5.08 4.86 -17.24
CA VAL A 386 4.87 3.45 -16.89
C VAL A 386 5.30 2.55 -18.04
N VAL A 387 6.08 1.52 -17.72
CA VAL A 387 6.35 0.40 -18.61
C VAL A 387 5.74 -0.86 -18.00
N SER A 388 4.76 -1.45 -18.69
CA SER A 388 4.16 -2.73 -18.32
C SER A 388 4.45 -3.75 -19.43
N TYR A 389 5.26 -4.76 -19.10
CA TYR A 389 5.73 -5.76 -20.05
C TYR A 389 5.27 -7.16 -19.66
N ASN A 390 4.88 -7.96 -20.67
CA ASN A 390 4.50 -9.35 -20.51
C ASN A 390 3.36 -9.55 -19.49
N CYS A 391 2.30 -8.74 -19.56
CA CYS A 391 1.14 -8.95 -18.70
C CYS A 391 0.46 -10.28 -19.06
N LEU A 392 0.36 -11.18 -18.07
CA LEU A 392 -0.11 -12.56 -18.23
C LEU A 392 -1.64 -12.70 -18.22
N ALA A 393 -2.34 -11.63 -17.90
CA ALA A 393 -3.80 -11.61 -17.78
C ALA A 393 -4.48 -11.62 -19.16
N LYS A 394 -4.66 -12.77 -19.75
CA LYS A 394 -5.34 -12.90 -21.05
C LYS A 394 -6.75 -12.30 -21.08
N GLN A 395 -7.45 -12.33 -19.95
CA GLN A 395 -8.87 -11.99 -19.87
C GLN A 395 -9.12 -10.50 -19.62
N SER A 396 -8.27 -9.83 -18.85
CA SER A 396 -8.56 -8.50 -18.33
C SER A 396 -7.94 -7.35 -19.11
N GLY A 397 -7.24 -7.63 -20.21
CA GLY A 397 -6.60 -6.56 -21.02
C GLY A 397 -5.56 -5.76 -20.25
N GLY A 398 -5.28 -4.55 -20.71
CA GLY A 398 -4.24 -3.68 -20.16
C GLY A 398 -4.67 -2.88 -18.96
N GLY A 399 -5.85 -2.28 -18.95
CA GLY A 399 -6.35 -1.44 -17.88
C GLY A 399 -7.87 -1.45 -17.76
N ILE A 400 -8.36 -1.27 -16.54
CA ILE A 400 -9.79 -1.14 -16.24
C ILE A 400 -10.00 0.12 -15.41
N ILE A 401 -10.82 1.03 -15.91
CA ILE A 401 -11.24 2.26 -15.22
C ILE A 401 -12.76 2.24 -15.19
N SER A 402 -13.36 1.88 -14.06
CA SER A 402 -14.79 1.64 -13.97
C SER A 402 -15.42 2.29 -12.76
N GLY A 403 -16.18 3.35 -13.01
CA GLY A 403 -17.22 3.86 -12.11
C GLY A 403 -18.44 2.95 -12.08
N ILE A 404 -19.56 3.46 -11.57
CA ILE A 404 -20.88 2.81 -11.55
C ILE A 404 -21.96 3.77 -12.04
N PRO A 405 -23.15 3.30 -12.43
CA PRO A 405 -24.21 4.17 -12.89
C PRO A 405 -24.52 5.32 -11.92
N GLY A 406 -24.52 6.55 -12.41
CA GLY A 406 -24.75 7.77 -11.63
C GLY A 406 -23.53 8.27 -10.83
N TYR A 407 -22.44 7.51 -10.75
CA TYR A 407 -21.22 7.86 -10.01
C TYR A 407 -19.99 7.63 -10.88
N PRO A 408 -19.62 8.59 -11.72
CA PRO A 408 -18.45 8.47 -12.58
C PRO A 408 -17.13 8.60 -11.79
N ILE A 409 -16.07 7.99 -12.33
CA ILE A 409 -14.69 8.37 -12.00
C ILE A 409 -14.38 9.66 -12.76
N GLU A 410 -13.70 10.62 -12.13
CA GLU A 410 -13.53 11.96 -12.70
C GLU A 410 -12.04 12.35 -12.79
N ASP A 411 -11.68 13.10 -13.83
CA ASP A 411 -10.38 13.76 -13.99
C ASP A 411 -9.20 12.78 -13.93
N VAL A 412 -9.11 11.86 -14.89
CA VAL A 412 -8.04 10.87 -14.98
C VAL A 412 -7.11 11.22 -16.15
N GLN A 413 -5.82 11.25 -15.91
CA GLN A 413 -4.79 11.42 -16.93
C GLN A 413 -3.86 10.21 -16.96
N ILE A 414 -3.64 9.63 -18.14
CA ILE A 414 -2.72 8.52 -18.39
C ILE A 414 -1.79 8.91 -19.52
N HIS A 415 -0.51 9.07 -19.23
CA HIS A 415 0.43 9.51 -20.24
C HIS A 415 1.81 8.87 -20.14
N ASP A 416 2.54 8.86 -21.26
CA ASP A 416 3.88 8.29 -21.35
C ASP A 416 3.90 6.82 -20.87
N LEU A 417 3.02 6.00 -21.45
CA LEU A 417 2.83 4.61 -21.05
C LEU A 417 3.14 3.67 -22.21
N TYR A 418 3.95 2.65 -21.94
CA TYR A 418 4.11 1.47 -22.77
C TYR A 418 3.49 0.26 -22.06
N MET A 419 2.61 -0.48 -22.77
CA MET A 419 1.95 -1.65 -22.21
C MET A 419 1.90 -2.77 -23.25
N GLU A 420 2.41 -3.95 -22.86
CA GLU A 420 2.33 -5.17 -23.64
C GLU A 420 1.58 -6.25 -22.86
N HIS A 421 0.57 -6.84 -23.48
CA HIS A 421 -0.19 -7.95 -22.94
C HIS A 421 -0.09 -9.20 -23.85
N GLN A 422 -0.57 -10.36 -23.37
CA GLN A 422 -0.46 -11.62 -24.10
C GLN A 422 -1.21 -11.64 -25.44
N GLY A 423 -2.26 -10.86 -25.59
CA GLY A 423 -3.14 -10.93 -26.75
C GLY A 423 -4.04 -12.17 -26.75
N GLY A 424 -4.49 -12.58 -27.94
CA GLY A 424 -5.32 -13.80 -28.13
C GLY A 424 -6.80 -13.60 -27.77
N GLY A 425 -7.26 -12.35 -27.70
CA GLY A 425 -8.69 -12.05 -27.56
C GLY A 425 -9.46 -12.35 -28.85
N THR A 426 -10.73 -12.73 -28.72
CA THR A 426 -11.59 -13.12 -29.83
C THR A 426 -12.71 -12.12 -30.09
N LYS A 427 -13.43 -12.28 -31.23
CA LYS A 427 -14.62 -11.46 -31.55
C LYS A 427 -15.76 -11.67 -30.57
N GLU A 428 -15.89 -12.87 -30.02
CA GLU A 428 -16.88 -13.18 -28.97
C GLU A 428 -16.58 -12.42 -27.69
N MET A 429 -15.30 -12.33 -27.32
CA MET A 429 -14.85 -11.49 -26.17
C MET A 429 -15.13 -10.01 -26.46
N ALA A 430 -14.88 -9.53 -27.70
CA ALA A 430 -15.16 -8.14 -28.08
C ALA A 430 -16.66 -7.79 -27.99
N ALA A 431 -17.55 -8.74 -28.26
CA ALA A 431 -19.00 -8.56 -28.19
C ALA A 431 -19.60 -8.69 -26.78
N ARG A 432 -18.76 -9.02 -25.78
CA ARG A 432 -19.23 -9.27 -24.41
C ARG A 432 -19.70 -7.99 -23.73
N VAL A 433 -20.85 -8.07 -23.07
CA VAL A 433 -21.35 -7.04 -22.16
C VAL A 433 -20.80 -7.32 -20.74
N VAL A 434 -20.05 -6.38 -20.21
CA VAL A 434 -19.48 -6.49 -18.86
C VAL A 434 -20.52 -6.08 -17.83
N GLU A 435 -20.80 -6.95 -16.87
CA GLU A 435 -21.72 -6.66 -15.76
C GLU A 435 -21.19 -5.52 -14.87
N GLU A 436 -22.11 -4.76 -14.25
CA GLU A 436 -21.75 -3.61 -13.42
C GLU A 436 -21.02 -3.99 -12.12
N GLN A 437 -21.39 -5.06 -11.48
CA GLN A 437 -20.80 -5.53 -10.20
C GLN A 437 -20.69 -4.42 -9.14
N GLU A 438 -21.71 -3.57 -9.03
CA GLU A 438 -21.68 -2.34 -8.23
C GLU A 438 -21.40 -2.58 -6.75
N THR A 439 -21.99 -3.65 -6.19
CA THR A 439 -21.87 -4.03 -4.77
C THR A 439 -20.85 -5.13 -4.52
N GLY A 440 -20.24 -5.65 -5.59
CA GLY A 440 -19.28 -6.75 -5.53
C GLY A 440 -17.93 -6.33 -4.91
N TYR A 441 -17.15 -7.34 -4.53
CA TYR A 441 -15.74 -7.13 -4.15
C TYR A 441 -14.95 -6.62 -5.37
N PRO A 442 -14.16 -5.55 -5.26
CA PRO A 442 -13.58 -4.85 -6.40
C PRO A 442 -12.28 -5.54 -6.89
N GLU A 443 -12.42 -6.61 -7.60
CA GLU A 443 -11.28 -7.29 -8.24
C GLU A 443 -11.53 -7.46 -9.75
N PRO A 444 -10.51 -7.32 -10.61
CA PRO A 444 -10.66 -7.44 -12.07
C PRO A 444 -11.38 -8.71 -12.52
N TYR A 445 -11.07 -9.86 -11.90
CA TYR A 445 -11.69 -11.15 -12.28
C TYR A 445 -13.20 -11.20 -12.06
N ARG A 446 -13.75 -10.35 -11.19
CA ARG A 446 -15.21 -10.24 -10.97
C ARG A 446 -15.95 -9.64 -12.16
N LEU A 447 -15.26 -8.82 -12.92
CA LEU A 447 -15.79 -8.25 -14.15
C LEU A 447 -15.69 -9.24 -15.34
N GLY A 448 -14.88 -10.28 -15.20
CA GLY A 448 -14.65 -11.31 -16.20
C GLY A 448 -13.79 -10.83 -17.37
N GLU A 449 -14.00 -11.43 -18.55
CA GLU A 449 -13.23 -11.09 -19.75
C GLU A 449 -13.59 -9.71 -20.27
N MET A 450 -12.57 -8.89 -20.61
CA MET A 450 -12.78 -7.55 -21.13
C MET A 450 -13.04 -7.53 -22.63
N PRO A 451 -13.94 -6.67 -23.10
CA PRO A 451 -14.25 -6.54 -24.53
C PRO A 451 -13.19 -5.75 -25.31
N CYS A 452 -12.05 -5.46 -24.71
CA CYS A 452 -10.95 -4.73 -25.34
C CYS A 452 -9.59 -5.31 -24.88
N SER A 453 -8.57 -5.04 -25.67
CA SER A 453 -7.22 -5.52 -25.42
C SER A 453 -6.37 -4.52 -24.59
N GLY A 454 -6.64 -3.23 -24.69
CA GLY A 454 -5.98 -2.16 -23.97
C GLY A 454 -6.79 -1.69 -22.75
N PHE A 455 -7.56 -0.63 -22.88
CA PHE A 455 -8.30 -0.06 -21.76
C PHE A 455 -9.81 -0.19 -21.88
N PHE A 456 -10.42 -0.74 -20.84
CA PHE A 456 -11.86 -0.69 -20.60
C PHE A 456 -12.19 0.52 -19.72
N VAL A 457 -12.94 1.46 -20.25
CA VAL A 457 -13.30 2.72 -19.58
C VAL A 457 -14.81 2.80 -19.48
N ARG A 458 -15.35 2.86 -18.26
CA ARG A 458 -16.80 2.87 -18.05
C ARG A 458 -17.20 3.81 -16.92
N HIS A 459 -18.29 4.59 -17.14
CA HIS A 459 -18.76 5.60 -16.21
C HIS A 459 -17.62 6.52 -15.77
N VAL A 460 -17.07 7.26 -16.73
CA VAL A 460 -15.94 8.16 -16.50
C VAL A 460 -16.27 9.54 -17.11
N LYS A 461 -15.85 10.57 -16.41
CA LYS A 461 -15.95 11.95 -16.87
C LYS A 461 -14.57 12.60 -16.87
N ASN A 462 -14.19 13.19 -18.01
CA ASN A 462 -12.92 13.85 -18.23
C ASN A 462 -11.71 12.89 -18.05
N ILE A 463 -11.38 12.16 -19.16
CA ILE A 463 -10.22 11.27 -19.19
C ILE A 463 -9.32 11.60 -20.37
N GLU A 464 -8.03 11.63 -20.13
CA GLU A 464 -7.00 11.84 -21.15
C GLU A 464 -6.05 10.65 -21.24
N PHE A 465 -5.73 10.26 -22.49
CA PHE A 465 -4.64 9.35 -22.81
C PHE A 465 -3.68 10.06 -23.78
N SER A 466 -2.43 10.25 -23.38
CA SER A 466 -1.44 10.89 -24.24
C SER A 466 -0.10 10.15 -24.25
N ASN A 467 0.52 10.03 -25.44
CA ASN A 467 1.77 9.26 -25.64
C ASN A 467 1.67 7.80 -25.12
N VAL A 468 0.60 7.11 -25.43
CA VAL A 468 0.35 5.73 -24.97
C VAL A 468 0.61 4.75 -26.09
N GLU A 469 1.40 3.71 -25.83
CA GLU A 469 1.63 2.59 -26.73
C GLU A 469 1.08 1.30 -26.13
N ILE A 470 0.13 0.67 -26.82
CA ILE A 470 -0.44 -0.63 -26.47
C ILE A 470 0.07 -1.65 -27.48
N ALA A 471 0.72 -2.70 -26.99
CA ALA A 471 1.22 -3.81 -27.77
C ALA A 471 0.63 -5.15 -27.30
N SER A 472 0.64 -6.16 -28.16
CA SER A 472 0.26 -7.52 -27.81
C SER A 472 1.25 -8.52 -28.37
N ALA A 473 1.59 -9.54 -27.59
CA ALA A 473 2.52 -10.61 -27.98
C ALA A 473 1.93 -11.51 -29.06
N GLN A 474 0.60 -11.67 -29.09
CA GLN A 474 -0.15 -12.43 -30.08
C GLN A 474 -1.25 -11.55 -30.70
N PRO A 475 -1.74 -11.86 -31.91
CA PRO A 475 -2.90 -11.17 -32.50
C PRO A 475 -4.09 -11.15 -31.52
N ASP A 476 -4.81 -10.05 -31.51
CA ASP A 476 -6.00 -9.85 -30.69
C ASP A 476 -7.11 -9.26 -31.56
N GLU A 477 -8.31 -9.86 -31.51
CA GLU A 477 -9.45 -9.44 -32.34
C GLU A 477 -10.36 -8.43 -31.63
N ARG A 478 -10.03 -8.04 -30.40
CA ARG A 478 -10.77 -7.02 -29.65
C ARG A 478 -10.30 -5.62 -30.03
N PRO A 479 -11.15 -4.60 -29.96
CA PRO A 479 -10.71 -3.21 -30.04
C PRO A 479 -9.68 -2.91 -28.94
N VAL A 480 -8.83 -1.92 -29.18
CA VAL A 480 -7.83 -1.54 -28.17
C VAL A 480 -8.48 -0.81 -27.00
N PHE A 481 -9.39 0.10 -27.28
CA PHE A 481 -10.14 0.86 -26.26
C PHE A 481 -11.64 0.54 -26.36
N SER A 482 -12.27 0.31 -25.22
CA SER A 482 -13.73 0.21 -25.09
C SER A 482 -14.23 1.27 -24.12
N LEU A 483 -15.00 2.23 -24.62
CA LEU A 483 -15.57 3.32 -23.82
C LEU A 483 -17.09 3.10 -23.67
N ASN A 484 -17.58 3.19 -22.43
CA ASN A 484 -18.96 2.91 -22.08
C ASN A 484 -19.49 3.98 -21.11
N ASN A 485 -20.45 4.80 -21.53
CA ASN A 485 -20.94 5.92 -20.73
C ASN A 485 -19.81 6.82 -20.23
N VAL A 486 -19.10 7.44 -21.19
CA VAL A 486 -17.95 8.30 -20.95
C VAL A 486 -18.23 9.68 -21.53
N SER A 487 -17.94 10.73 -20.77
CA SER A 487 -18.08 12.12 -21.19
C SER A 487 -16.76 12.86 -21.05
N GLY A 488 -16.29 13.47 -22.14
CA GLY A 488 -15.00 14.14 -22.22
C GLY A 488 -13.84 13.13 -22.21
N ALA A 489 -13.48 12.62 -23.40
CA ALA A 489 -12.33 11.73 -23.55
C ALA A 489 -11.39 12.27 -24.63
N GLU A 490 -10.11 12.39 -24.28
CA GLU A 490 -9.08 12.85 -25.19
C GLU A 490 -8.01 11.79 -25.41
N PHE A 491 -7.67 11.51 -26.68
CA PHE A 491 -6.65 10.56 -27.10
C PHE A 491 -5.65 11.27 -28.01
N TYR A 492 -4.43 11.41 -27.52
CA TYR A 492 -3.37 12.09 -28.23
C TYR A 492 -2.13 11.21 -28.39
N ARG A 493 -1.65 11.05 -29.64
CA ARG A 493 -0.44 10.27 -29.96
C ARG A 493 -0.50 8.83 -29.45
N ILE A 494 -1.63 8.16 -29.65
CA ILE A 494 -1.79 6.75 -29.33
C ILE A 494 -1.14 5.90 -30.40
N LYS A 495 -0.38 4.90 -29.98
CA LYS A 495 0.25 3.91 -30.87
C LYS A 495 -0.33 2.53 -30.57
N THR A 496 -0.84 1.89 -31.62
CA THR A 496 -1.38 0.52 -31.58
C THR A 496 -0.62 -0.35 -32.59
N PRO A 497 -0.68 -1.70 -32.48
CA PRO A 497 -0.05 -2.58 -33.45
C PRO A 497 -0.48 -2.25 -34.89
N LYS A 498 0.44 -2.40 -35.86
CA LYS A 498 0.15 -2.17 -37.27
C LYS A 498 -0.65 -3.36 -37.84
N GLY A 499 -1.58 -3.04 -38.77
CA GLY A 499 -2.30 -4.05 -39.54
C GLY A 499 -3.32 -4.84 -38.72
N LEU A 500 -3.81 -4.27 -37.61
CA LEU A 500 -4.93 -4.86 -36.88
C LEU A 500 -6.18 -4.91 -37.79
N PRO A 501 -6.81 -6.07 -37.94
CA PRO A 501 -8.10 -6.18 -38.65
C PRO A 501 -9.27 -5.63 -37.81
N THR A 502 -9.01 -5.11 -36.63
CA THR A 502 -9.99 -4.71 -35.61
C THR A 502 -9.97 -3.19 -35.41
N PRO A 503 -11.11 -2.59 -35.05
CA PRO A 503 -11.17 -1.16 -34.73
C PRO A 503 -10.30 -0.83 -33.53
N VAL A 504 -9.75 0.39 -33.49
CA VAL A 504 -8.99 0.86 -32.32
C VAL A 504 -9.93 1.21 -31.18
N PHE A 505 -11.09 1.77 -31.47
CA PHE A 505 -12.08 2.19 -30.47
C PHE A 505 -13.44 1.54 -30.69
N ALA A 506 -14.03 1.05 -29.61
CA ALA A 506 -15.44 0.72 -29.48
C ALA A 506 -16.09 1.71 -28.51
N LEU A 507 -17.03 2.51 -29.02
CA LEU A 507 -17.69 3.58 -28.29
C LEU A 507 -19.16 3.21 -28.05
N ASN A 508 -19.66 3.38 -26.83
CA ASN A 508 -21.04 3.16 -26.46
C ASN A 508 -21.49 4.25 -25.46
N LYS A 509 -22.45 5.07 -25.86
CA LYS A 509 -22.96 6.22 -25.09
C LYS A 509 -21.81 7.13 -24.62
N VAL A 510 -21.16 7.75 -25.57
CA VAL A 510 -20.04 8.65 -25.31
C VAL A 510 -20.30 10.05 -25.84
N ASP A 511 -19.86 11.05 -25.09
CA ASP A 511 -19.97 12.46 -25.45
C ASP A 511 -18.59 13.12 -25.39
N ASP A 512 -18.34 14.08 -26.30
CA ASP A 512 -17.11 14.85 -26.43
C ASP A 512 -15.85 13.98 -26.45
N VAL A 513 -15.68 13.18 -27.49
CA VAL A 513 -14.48 12.36 -27.72
C VAL A 513 -13.60 12.99 -28.79
N ARG A 514 -12.35 13.22 -28.47
CA ARG A 514 -11.32 13.74 -29.39
C ARG A 514 -10.19 12.72 -29.54
N VAL A 515 -9.88 12.44 -30.82
CA VAL A 515 -8.74 11.58 -31.18
C VAL A 515 -7.86 12.38 -32.13
N SER A 516 -6.59 12.56 -31.81
CA SER A 516 -5.68 13.36 -32.62
C SER A 516 -4.25 12.81 -32.64
N ALA A 517 -3.58 12.94 -33.78
CA ALA A 517 -2.21 12.49 -34.02
C ALA A 517 -1.97 11.00 -33.68
N CYS A 518 -3.00 10.16 -33.66
CA CYS A 518 -2.92 8.73 -33.35
C CYS A 518 -2.47 7.91 -34.57
N ARG A 519 -1.74 6.82 -34.31
CA ARG A 519 -1.40 5.87 -35.37
C ARG A 519 -2.62 5.00 -35.70
N ASN A 520 -2.89 4.76 -36.98
CA ASN A 520 -3.97 3.93 -37.51
C ASN A 520 -5.39 4.49 -37.34
N VAL A 521 -5.54 5.70 -36.86
CA VAL A 521 -6.83 6.40 -36.74
C VAL A 521 -6.69 7.84 -37.26
N GLN A 522 -7.65 8.32 -38.05
CA GLN A 522 -7.69 9.72 -38.47
C GLN A 522 -8.12 10.63 -37.31
N ASP A 523 -7.69 11.87 -37.34
CA ASP A 523 -8.13 12.87 -36.36
C ASP A 523 -9.66 13.04 -36.46
N ILE A 524 -10.34 12.96 -35.33
CA ILE A 524 -11.79 13.02 -35.25
C ILE A 524 -12.24 13.66 -33.93
N HIS A 525 -13.32 14.44 -34.03
CA HIS A 525 -14.08 14.90 -32.88
C HIS A 525 -15.51 14.36 -32.98
N ILE A 526 -15.99 13.75 -31.92
CA ILE A 526 -17.35 13.19 -31.79
C ILE A 526 -18.04 13.93 -30.68
N GLU A 527 -19.04 14.73 -31.00
CA GLU A 527 -19.82 15.47 -30.00
C GLU A 527 -20.65 14.53 -29.14
N SER A 528 -21.35 13.56 -29.76
CA SER A 528 -22.11 12.52 -29.06
C SER A 528 -22.38 11.33 -29.96
N VAL A 529 -22.39 10.13 -29.43
CA VAL A 529 -22.76 8.91 -30.15
C VAL A 529 -23.27 7.81 -29.21
N ASP A 530 -24.35 7.15 -29.64
CA ASP A 530 -24.87 5.99 -28.91
C ASP A 530 -24.00 4.76 -29.14
N GLN A 531 -23.55 4.51 -30.36
CA GLN A 531 -22.67 3.36 -30.68
C GLN A 531 -21.85 3.67 -31.93
N LYS A 532 -20.53 3.45 -31.86
CA LYS A 532 -19.61 3.60 -33.00
C LYS A 532 -18.34 2.78 -32.77
N THR A 533 -17.77 2.29 -33.88
CA THR A 533 -16.42 1.71 -33.92
C THR A 533 -15.53 2.54 -34.85
N ILE A 534 -14.27 2.72 -34.49
CA ILE A 534 -13.28 3.52 -35.21
C ILE A 534 -11.99 2.74 -35.34
#